data_84b0a7bc791f72adb5da82e0719adecb
#
_entry.id   84b0a7bc791f72adb5da82e0719adecb
#
_cell.length_a   1.000
_cell.length_b   1.000
_cell.length_c   1.000
_cell.angle_alpha   90.00
_cell.angle_beta   90.00
_cell.angle_gamma   90.00
#
_symmetry.space_group_name_H-M   'P 1'
#
loop_
_entity.id
_entity.type
_entity.pdbx_description
1 polymer ?
#
loop_
_entity_poly.entity_id
_entity_poly.type
_entity_poly.pdbx_seq_one_letter_code
_entity_poly.pdbx_strand_id
1 'polypeptide(L)'
;MSEQHAELGTGGTPIAGAAGSLALRDIPIPDYCDVVIVPTGGVEESDPRVWAEAIFAHENTPLGSRGLRALRDEAVRLFDMVPPPQKEFVADEVVGSEALIVDDDDKLAVRIGVALLPGGELLQVTTAVKYKTVRGRLAFAPRRLMHAAAVNTLARRAPTTLRRRALTVDRRAASLTSQVSRRALGRGPSSNR
;
A
#
# COMPACT_ATOMS: atom_id res chain seq x y z
N MET A 1 37.39 28.42 -37.20
CA MET A 1 37.24 27.06 -36.64
C MET A 1 36.46 27.23 -35.36
N SER A 2 35.15 27.03 -35.45
CA SER A 2 34.21 27.17 -34.30
C SER A 2 33.75 25.80 -33.92
N GLU A 3 34.18 25.33 -32.74
CA GLU A 3 33.71 24.10 -32.14
C GLU A 3 32.32 24.35 -31.53
N GLN A 4 31.31 23.77 -32.11
CA GLN A 4 29.99 23.65 -31.53
C GLN A 4 30.00 22.51 -30.54
N HIS A 5 29.99 22.83 -29.25
CA HIS A 5 29.64 21.86 -28.20
C HIS A 5 28.16 21.54 -28.29
N ALA A 6 27.85 20.34 -28.78
CA ALA A 6 26.51 19.76 -28.69
C ALA A 6 26.19 19.45 -27.24
N GLU A 7 25.31 20.23 -26.61
CA GLU A 7 24.67 19.87 -25.37
C GLU A 7 23.77 18.64 -25.59
N LEU A 8 24.23 17.50 -25.11
CA LEU A 8 23.42 16.32 -24.99
C LEU A 8 22.39 16.57 -23.86
N GLY A 9 21.21 17.00 -24.28
CA GLY A 9 20.04 17.06 -23.38
C GLY A 9 19.64 15.68 -22.89
N THR A 10 20.11 15.30 -21.71
CA THR A 10 19.63 14.14 -20.97
C THR A 10 18.27 14.46 -20.35
N GLY A 11 17.25 14.61 -21.18
CA GLY A 11 15.85 14.63 -20.79
C GLY A 11 15.32 13.20 -20.61
N GLY A 12 16.00 12.37 -19.85
CA GLY A 12 15.44 11.11 -19.39
C GLY A 12 14.42 11.41 -18.29
N THR A 13 13.15 11.20 -18.56
CA THR A 13 12.14 11.08 -17.49
C THR A 13 12.66 10.07 -16.48
N PRO A 14 12.81 10.42 -15.18
CA PRO A 14 13.26 9.45 -14.20
C PRO A 14 12.29 8.28 -14.25
N ILE A 15 12.77 7.12 -14.65
CA ILE A 15 12.03 5.88 -14.41
C ILE A 15 11.83 5.86 -12.91
N ALA A 16 10.58 5.77 -12.46
CA ALA A 16 10.26 5.64 -11.05
C ALA A 16 10.86 4.32 -10.54
N GLY A 17 12.18 4.32 -10.37
CA GLY A 17 12.94 3.28 -9.75
C GLY A 17 13.08 3.58 -8.26
N ALA A 18 13.64 2.66 -7.48
CA ALA A 18 13.80 2.81 -6.05
C ALA A 18 14.42 4.17 -5.63
N ALA A 19 15.33 4.71 -6.44
CA ALA A 19 15.99 6.00 -6.20
C ALA A 19 15.03 7.21 -6.24
N GLY A 20 13.87 7.08 -6.87
CA GLY A 20 12.84 8.14 -6.94
C GLY A 20 11.70 7.97 -5.95
N SER A 21 11.68 6.90 -5.14
CA SER A 21 10.60 6.64 -4.18
C SER A 21 10.61 7.65 -3.03
N LEU A 22 9.40 8.06 -2.59
CA LEU A 22 9.19 8.90 -1.41
C LEU A 22 9.82 8.29 -0.16
N ALA A 23 9.86 6.96 -0.05
CA ALA A 23 10.53 6.26 1.05
C ALA A 23 12.02 6.62 1.16
N LEU A 24 12.70 6.83 0.03
CA LEU A 24 14.11 7.20 -0.02
C LEU A 24 14.34 8.72 0.01
N ARG A 25 13.32 9.53 -0.24
CA ARG A 25 13.39 10.98 -0.06
C ARG A 25 13.72 11.33 1.39
N ASP A 26 13.02 10.70 2.33
CA ASP A 26 13.17 10.98 3.77
C ASP A 26 14.33 10.19 4.39
N ILE A 27 14.65 9.02 3.86
CA ILE A 27 15.76 8.17 4.28
C ILE A 27 16.67 7.90 3.08
N PRO A 28 17.52 8.87 2.67
CA PRO A 28 18.36 8.73 1.47
C PRO A 28 19.40 7.61 1.57
N ILE A 29 19.85 7.32 2.80
CA ILE A 29 20.85 6.28 3.10
C ILE A 29 20.25 5.37 4.17
N PRO A 30 19.40 4.41 3.77
CA PRO A 30 18.81 3.45 4.70
C PRO A 30 19.84 2.38 5.12
N ASP A 31 19.65 1.83 6.32
CA ASP A 31 20.40 0.67 6.79
C ASP A 31 19.84 -0.64 6.20
N TYR A 32 18.57 -0.61 5.78
CA TYR A 32 17.90 -1.64 5.01
C TYR A 32 16.97 -1.01 3.98
N CYS A 33 17.00 -1.56 2.77
CA CYS A 33 16.05 -1.21 1.73
C CYS A 33 15.67 -2.46 0.95
N ASP A 34 14.41 -2.58 0.61
CA ASP A 34 13.92 -3.52 -0.40
C ASP A 34 12.93 -2.87 -1.35
N VAL A 35 12.78 -3.48 -2.51
CA VAL A 35 11.82 -3.09 -3.53
C VAL A 35 11.13 -4.33 -4.05
N VAL A 36 9.81 -4.32 -3.98
CA VAL A 36 8.96 -5.37 -4.50
C VAL A 36 8.11 -4.81 -5.63
N ILE A 37 8.11 -5.46 -6.78
CA ILE A 37 7.28 -5.08 -7.92
C ILE A 37 6.35 -6.24 -8.24
N VAL A 38 5.05 -5.96 -8.33
CA VAL A 38 4.00 -6.94 -8.62
C VAL A 38 3.03 -6.38 -9.66
N PRO A 39 2.36 -7.25 -10.45
CA PRO A 39 1.31 -6.80 -11.35
C PRO A 39 0.06 -6.36 -10.56
N THR A 40 -0.61 -5.29 -11.05
CA THR A 40 -1.91 -4.83 -10.54
C THR A 40 -3.05 -5.78 -10.90
N GLY A 41 -2.78 -6.74 -11.78
CA GLY A 41 -3.75 -7.75 -12.19
C GLY A 41 -4.93 -7.18 -12.98
N GLY A 42 -4.80 -6.01 -13.61
CA GLY A 42 -5.88 -5.36 -14.36
C GLY A 42 -6.95 -4.72 -13.46
N VAL A 43 -6.60 -4.34 -12.23
CA VAL A 43 -7.45 -3.49 -11.38
C VAL A 43 -7.23 -2.04 -11.78
N GLU A 44 -8.30 -1.37 -12.20
CA GLU A 44 -8.30 0.02 -12.65
C GLU A 44 -8.40 1.02 -11.48
N GLU A 45 -7.56 0.82 -10.46
CA GLU A 45 -7.46 1.75 -9.34
C GLU A 45 -6.22 2.63 -9.53
N SER A 46 -6.40 3.93 -9.54
CA SER A 46 -5.35 4.92 -9.77
C SER A 46 -4.85 5.60 -8.50
N ASP A 47 -5.59 5.49 -7.40
CA ASP A 47 -5.18 6.08 -6.12
C ASP A 47 -4.19 5.17 -5.39
N PRO A 48 -2.92 5.58 -5.20
CA PRO A 48 -1.93 4.79 -4.51
C PRO A 48 -2.26 4.57 -3.03
N ARG A 49 -3.11 5.41 -2.40
CA ARG A 49 -3.61 5.19 -1.03
C ARG A 49 -4.42 3.92 -0.94
N VAL A 50 -5.34 3.75 -1.89
CA VAL A 50 -6.23 2.58 -1.93
C VAL A 50 -5.42 1.30 -2.06
N TRP A 51 -4.34 1.35 -2.85
CA TRP A 51 -3.40 0.24 -2.95
C TRP A 51 -2.65 -0.02 -1.65
N ALA A 52 -2.13 1.03 -1.00
CA ALA A 52 -1.43 0.92 0.28
C ALA A 52 -2.34 0.29 1.36
N GLU A 53 -3.57 0.79 1.48
CA GLU A 53 -4.58 0.24 2.38
C GLU A 53 -4.91 -1.21 2.06
N ALA A 54 -5.06 -1.58 0.78
CA ALA A 54 -5.35 -2.95 0.38
C ALA A 54 -4.21 -3.91 0.70
N ILE A 55 -2.95 -3.51 0.50
CA ILE A 55 -1.76 -4.32 0.82
C ILE A 55 -1.73 -4.65 2.30
N PHE A 56 -1.89 -3.64 3.16
CA PHE A 56 -1.73 -3.76 4.61
C PHE A 56 -3.04 -4.05 5.35
N ALA A 57 -4.17 -4.18 4.63
CA ALA A 57 -5.45 -4.54 5.22
C ALA A 57 -5.39 -5.86 5.98
N HIS A 58 -6.12 -5.90 7.11
CA HIS A 58 -6.25 -7.12 7.89
C HIS A 58 -6.79 -8.30 7.07
N GLU A 59 -7.76 -8.03 6.21
CA GLU A 59 -8.39 -9.00 5.33
C GLU A 59 -7.47 -9.55 4.23
N ASN A 60 -6.39 -8.82 3.90
CA ASN A 60 -5.39 -9.24 2.94
C ASN A 60 -4.47 -10.34 3.49
N THR A 61 -4.43 -10.52 4.80
CA THR A 61 -3.62 -11.55 5.44
C THR A 61 -4.26 -12.94 5.23
N PRO A 62 -3.52 -13.95 4.74
CA PRO A 62 -4.06 -15.29 4.53
C PRO A 62 -4.53 -15.94 5.82
N LEU A 63 -5.79 -16.41 5.85
CA LEU A 63 -6.40 -17.05 7.01
C LEU A 63 -5.72 -18.36 7.45
N GLY A 64 -4.94 -18.98 6.54
CA GLY A 64 -4.38 -20.34 6.75
C GLY A 64 -2.93 -20.41 7.20
N SER A 65 -2.15 -19.34 7.16
CA SER A 65 -0.73 -19.42 7.52
C SER A 65 -0.42 -18.83 8.90
N ARG A 66 -0.21 -19.71 9.87
CA ARG A 66 0.34 -19.30 11.20
C ARG A 66 1.64 -18.51 11.02
N GLY A 67 2.47 -18.87 10.02
CA GLY A 67 3.71 -18.16 9.70
C GLY A 67 3.47 -16.74 9.16
N LEU A 68 2.47 -16.52 8.33
CA LEU A 68 2.18 -15.20 7.79
C LEU A 68 1.46 -14.30 8.80
N ARG A 69 0.67 -14.88 9.72
CA ARG A 69 0.15 -14.17 10.91
C ARG A 69 1.29 -13.74 11.83
N ALA A 70 2.21 -14.66 12.14
CA ALA A 70 3.38 -14.34 12.94
C ALA A 70 4.22 -13.25 12.26
N LEU A 71 4.35 -13.29 10.93
CA LEU A 71 5.09 -12.29 10.15
C LEU A 71 4.37 -10.95 10.12
N ARG A 72 3.02 -10.94 10.03
CA ARG A 72 2.21 -9.74 10.16
C ARG A 72 2.23 -9.17 11.57
N ASP A 73 1.97 -10.03 12.58
CA ASP A 73 1.99 -9.64 13.98
C ASP A 73 3.40 -9.22 14.39
N GLU A 74 4.40 -9.77 13.73
CA GLU A 74 5.79 -9.40 13.89
C GLU A 74 6.14 -8.13 13.11
N ALA A 75 5.59 -7.90 11.91
CA ALA A 75 5.66 -6.61 11.23
C ALA A 75 4.94 -5.53 12.06
N VAL A 76 3.76 -5.83 12.57
CA VAL A 76 3.00 -4.94 13.47
C VAL A 76 3.76 -4.69 14.78
N ARG A 77 4.44 -5.69 15.35
CA ARG A 77 5.32 -5.52 16.52
C ARG A 77 6.62 -4.82 16.22
N LEU A 78 7.15 -4.99 15.00
CA LEU A 78 8.33 -4.24 14.52
C LEU A 78 8.07 -2.75 14.57
N PHE A 79 6.86 -2.40 14.22
CA PHE A 79 6.42 -1.04 14.17
C PHE A 79 5.92 -0.55 15.54
N ASP A 80 6.01 -1.40 16.61
CA ASP A 80 5.40 -1.13 17.93
C ASP A 80 3.97 -0.56 17.79
N MET A 81 3.40 -0.80 16.60
CA MET A 81 2.03 -0.49 16.31
C MET A 81 1.21 -1.55 17.03
N VAL A 82 0.91 -1.30 18.31
CA VAL A 82 -0.35 -1.82 18.86
C VAL A 82 -1.40 -1.04 18.07
N PRO A 83 -2.01 -1.63 17.04
CA PRO A 83 -3.11 -0.92 16.41
C PRO A 83 -4.12 -0.77 17.52
N PRO A 84 -4.61 0.43 17.84
CA PRO A 84 -5.92 0.51 18.42
C PRO A 84 -6.80 -0.34 17.49
N PRO A 85 -7.77 -1.13 17.97
CA PRO A 85 -8.40 -2.22 17.22
C PRO A 85 -8.99 -1.84 15.84
N GLN A 86 -8.75 -0.64 15.34
CA GLN A 86 -9.29 -0.10 14.09
C GLN A 86 -8.39 0.94 13.38
N LYS A 87 -7.11 1.08 13.71
CA LYS A 87 -6.27 1.99 12.92
C LYS A 87 -5.95 1.31 11.58
N GLU A 88 -6.75 1.63 10.57
CA GLU A 88 -6.44 1.33 9.18
C GLU A 88 -5.11 1.99 8.85
N PHE A 89 -4.27 1.28 8.10
CA PHE A 89 -3.04 1.85 7.56
C PHE A 89 -3.41 2.93 6.57
N VAL A 90 -3.42 4.16 7.02
CA VAL A 90 -3.67 5.33 6.17
C VAL A 90 -2.32 5.86 5.73
N ALA A 91 -2.17 6.13 4.44
CA ALA A 91 -0.97 6.78 3.94
C ALA A 91 -0.86 8.19 4.51
N ASP A 92 0.32 8.53 5.04
CA ASP A 92 0.60 9.83 5.65
C ASP A 92 0.72 10.93 4.58
N GLU A 93 1.23 10.59 3.40
CA GLU A 93 1.44 11.51 2.29
C GLU A 93 1.16 10.82 0.96
N VAL A 94 0.72 11.59 -0.04
CA VAL A 94 0.63 11.16 -1.44
C VAL A 94 1.22 12.22 -2.35
N VAL A 95 2.14 11.81 -3.22
CA VAL A 95 2.72 12.66 -4.25
C VAL A 95 2.65 11.93 -5.58
N GLY A 96 1.91 12.49 -6.52
CA GLY A 96 1.69 11.87 -7.82
C GLY A 96 1.06 10.48 -7.70
N SER A 97 1.76 9.47 -8.20
CA SER A 97 1.32 8.07 -8.20
C SER A 97 1.88 7.25 -7.03
N GLU A 98 2.45 7.88 -6.00
CA GLU A 98 3.01 7.20 -4.84
C GLU A 98 2.39 7.67 -3.53
N ALA A 99 2.05 6.72 -2.67
CA ALA A 99 1.63 6.91 -1.29
C ALA A 99 2.76 6.53 -0.34
N LEU A 100 2.99 7.34 0.69
CA LEU A 100 4.01 7.14 1.71
C LEU A 100 3.36 6.80 3.05
N ILE A 101 3.83 5.73 3.68
CA ILE A 101 3.54 5.38 5.07
C ILE A 101 4.79 5.66 5.90
N VAL A 102 4.60 6.39 6.98
CA VAL A 102 5.65 6.80 7.91
C VAL A 102 5.45 6.10 9.23
N ASP A 103 6.49 5.46 9.73
CA ASP A 103 6.49 4.88 11.07
C ASP A 103 7.83 5.09 11.76
N ASP A 104 7.80 5.79 12.86
CA ASP A 104 8.96 6.16 13.65
C ASP A 104 8.77 5.79 15.11
N ASP A 105 9.66 4.97 15.64
CA ASP A 105 9.78 4.71 17.06
C ASP A 105 11.15 5.17 17.61
N ASP A 106 11.45 4.83 18.86
CA ASP A 106 12.73 5.13 19.51
C ASP A 106 13.91 4.30 18.95
N LYS A 107 13.64 3.22 18.21
CA LYS A 107 14.61 2.24 17.72
C LYS A 107 14.84 2.31 16.21
N LEU A 108 13.75 2.58 15.46
CA LEU A 108 13.72 2.52 14.01
C LEU A 108 13.02 3.74 13.42
N ALA A 109 13.42 4.12 12.22
CA ALA A 109 12.62 4.93 11.33
C ALA A 109 12.29 4.09 10.10
N VAL A 110 11.02 4.01 9.72
CA VAL A 110 10.55 3.21 8.59
C VAL A 110 9.75 4.07 7.64
N ARG A 111 10.00 3.89 6.36
CA ARG A 111 9.24 4.50 5.26
C ARG A 111 8.83 3.42 4.29
N ILE A 112 7.57 3.41 3.93
CA ILE A 112 7.05 2.49 2.92
C ILE A 112 6.39 3.32 1.83
N GLY A 113 6.97 3.31 0.64
CA GLY A 113 6.40 3.91 -0.56
C GLY A 113 5.62 2.87 -1.35
N VAL A 114 4.38 3.18 -1.70
CA VAL A 114 3.53 2.35 -2.56
C VAL A 114 3.22 3.14 -3.82
N ALA A 115 3.79 2.76 -4.94
CA ALA A 115 3.70 3.50 -6.18
C ALA A 115 3.07 2.68 -7.32
N LEU A 116 2.19 3.32 -8.08
CA LEU A 116 1.77 2.83 -9.39
C LEU A 116 2.79 3.27 -10.43
N LEU A 117 3.38 2.30 -11.12
CA LEU A 117 4.31 2.61 -12.21
C LEU A 117 3.56 3.12 -13.45
N PRO A 118 4.25 3.85 -14.35
CA PRO A 118 3.64 4.33 -15.58
C PRO A 118 2.92 3.21 -16.34
N GLY A 119 1.69 3.50 -16.80
CA GLY A 119 0.82 2.49 -17.42
C GLY A 119 -0.13 1.79 -16.46
N GLY A 120 0.08 1.90 -15.13
CA GLY A 120 -0.84 1.34 -14.12
C GLY A 120 -0.84 -0.20 -14.02
N GLU A 121 -0.01 -0.90 -14.79
CA GLU A 121 0.04 -2.36 -14.80
C GLU A 121 0.88 -2.96 -13.67
N LEU A 122 1.79 -2.18 -13.12
CA LEU A 122 2.72 -2.61 -12.08
C LEU A 122 2.60 -1.72 -10.84
N LEU A 123 2.67 -2.37 -9.70
CA LEU A 123 2.72 -1.77 -8.38
C LEU A 123 4.11 -1.99 -7.78
N GLN A 124 4.74 -0.92 -7.33
CA GLN A 124 6.01 -0.96 -6.63
C GLN A 124 5.80 -0.67 -5.15
N VAL A 125 6.40 -1.48 -4.30
CA VAL A 125 6.48 -1.24 -2.85
C VAL A 125 7.94 -1.10 -2.48
N THR A 126 8.33 0.07 -1.99
CA THR A 126 9.70 0.37 -1.54
C THR A 126 9.69 0.52 -0.03
N THR A 127 10.51 -0.27 0.67
CA THR A 127 10.69 -0.14 2.11
C THR A 127 12.09 0.39 2.40
N ALA A 128 12.19 1.44 3.18
CA ALA A 128 13.44 1.99 3.68
C ALA A 128 13.42 2.02 5.21
N VAL A 129 14.46 1.48 5.84
CA VAL A 129 14.58 1.41 7.31
C VAL A 129 15.90 2.01 7.75
N LYS A 130 15.85 2.90 8.74
CA LYS A 130 17.00 3.46 9.43
C LYS A 130 17.03 3.00 10.87
N TYR A 131 18.16 2.45 11.31
CA TYR A 131 18.34 2.07 12.71
C TYR A 131 18.73 3.29 13.54
N LYS A 132 17.89 3.66 14.50
CA LYS A 132 18.21 4.74 15.46
C LYS A 132 19.09 4.24 16.59
N THR A 133 19.07 2.94 16.87
CA THR A 133 19.83 2.31 17.96
C THR A 133 20.39 0.94 17.57
N VAL A 134 21.41 0.47 18.30
CA VAL A 134 21.93 -0.89 18.18
C VAL A 134 20.85 -1.93 18.49
N ARG A 135 19.97 -1.66 19.45
CA ARG A 135 18.84 -2.54 19.78
C ARG A 135 17.87 -2.66 18.61
N GLY A 136 17.59 -1.58 17.91
CA GLY A 136 16.78 -1.58 16.70
C GLY A 136 17.41 -2.45 15.60
N ARG A 137 18.72 -2.32 15.37
CA ARG A 137 19.45 -3.17 14.43
C ARG A 137 19.33 -4.66 14.77
N LEU A 138 19.56 -5.03 16.03
CA LEU A 138 19.49 -6.42 16.48
C LEU A 138 18.06 -6.97 16.39
N ALA A 139 17.06 -6.16 16.73
CA ALA A 139 15.66 -6.52 16.64
C ALA A 139 15.18 -6.71 15.19
N PHE A 140 15.70 -5.92 14.25
CA PHE A 140 15.34 -6.02 12.83
C PHE A 140 16.11 -7.12 12.08
N ALA A 141 17.32 -7.48 12.52
CA ALA A 141 18.21 -8.39 11.79
C ALA A 141 17.57 -9.74 11.36
N PRO A 142 16.84 -10.49 12.22
CA PRO A 142 16.22 -11.75 11.80
C PRO A 142 15.06 -11.54 10.81
N ARG A 143 14.42 -10.40 10.86
CA ARG A 143 13.22 -10.07 10.06
C ARG A 143 13.58 -9.67 8.64
N ARG A 144 14.75 -9.07 8.46
CA ARG A 144 15.29 -8.62 7.18
C ARG A 144 15.23 -9.70 6.10
N LEU A 145 15.49 -10.96 6.47
CA LEU A 145 15.51 -12.09 5.54
C LEU A 145 14.12 -12.45 5.00
N MET A 146 13.06 -12.16 5.76
CA MET A 146 11.69 -12.54 5.42
C MET A 146 10.84 -11.36 4.95
N HIS A 147 11.30 -10.12 5.16
CA HIS A 147 10.53 -8.91 4.93
C HIS A 147 10.07 -8.80 3.47
N ALA A 148 10.99 -8.86 2.51
CA ALA A 148 10.67 -8.74 1.09
C ALA A 148 9.68 -9.83 0.63
N ALA A 149 9.82 -11.07 1.13
CA ALA A 149 8.90 -12.17 0.81
C ALA A 149 7.50 -11.91 1.37
N ALA A 150 7.41 -11.34 2.58
CA ALA A 150 6.14 -10.97 3.20
C ALA A 150 5.44 -9.86 2.42
N VAL A 151 6.15 -8.77 2.15
CA VAL A 151 5.64 -7.64 1.36
C VAL A 151 5.20 -8.11 -0.03
N ASN A 152 6.00 -8.94 -0.72
CA ASN A 152 5.63 -9.51 -2.00
C ASN A 152 4.33 -10.33 -1.93
N THR A 153 4.17 -11.13 -0.88
CA THR A 153 2.95 -11.92 -0.69
C THR A 153 1.72 -11.03 -0.47
N LEU A 154 1.84 -10.00 0.36
CA LEU A 154 0.76 -9.05 0.62
C LEU A 154 0.41 -8.24 -0.64
N ALA A 155 1.43 -7.72 -1.33
CA ALA A 155 1.25 -6.93 -2.54
C ALA A 155 0.58 -7.73 -3.67
N ARG A 156 0.97 -8.99 -3.88
CA ARG A 156 0.32 -9.88 -4.86
C ARG A 156 -1.14 -10.19 -4.56
N ARG A 157 -1.56 -10.06 -3.32
CA ARG A 157 -2.95 -10.31 -2.90
C ARG A 157 -3.83 -9.07 -2.97
N ALA A 158 -3.25 -7.89 -2.95
CA ALA A 158 -3.96 -6.61 -2.96
C ALA A 158 -5.00 -6.49 -4.11
N PRO A 159 -4.73 -6.91 -5.36
CA PRO A 159 -5.72 -6.88 -6.43
C PRO A 159 -6.99 -7.68 -6.10
N THR A 160 -6.84 -8.83 -5.46
CA THR A 160 -7.98 -9.67 -5.04
C THR A 160 -8.78 -9.01 -3.94
N THR A 161 -8.11 -8.34 -3.00
CA THR A 161 -8.73 -7.58 -1.92
C THR A 161 -9.56 -6.43 -2.48
N LEU A 162 -9.01 -5.66 -3.42
CA LEU A 162 -9.71 -4.56 -4.08
C LEU A 162 -10.95 -5.03 -4.85
N ARG A 163 -10.84 -6.11 -5.63
CA ARG A 163 -12.00 -6.69 -6.33
C ARG A 163 -13.09 -7.12 -5.37
N ARG A 164 -12.75 -7.72 -4.22
CA ARG A 164 -13.74 -8.10 -3.20
C ARG A 164 -14.45 -6.88 -2.61
N ARG A 165 -13.71 -5.79 -2.33
CA ARG A 165 -14.28 -4.54 -1.84
C ARG A 165 -15.27 -3.97 -2.84
N ALA A 166 -14.92 -3.89 -4.12
CA ALA A 166 -15.79 -3.42 -5.19
C ALA A 166 -17.10 -4.23 -5.26
N LEU A 167 -17.02 -5.56 -5.30
CA LEU A 167 -18.20 -6.43 -5.30
C LEU A 167 -19.10 -6.26 -4.08
N THR A 168 -18.53 -5.94 -2.92
CA THR A 168 -19.29 -5.71 -1.70
C THR A 168 -20.04 -4.38 -1.74
N VAL A 169 -19.43 -3.34 -2.30
CA VAL A 169 -20.06 -2.04 -2.51
C VAL A 169 -21.22 -2.17 -3.48
N ASP A 170 -21.03 -2.84 -4.63
CA ASP A 170 -22.09 -3.05 -5.63
C ASP A 170 -23.29 -3.82 -5.07
N ARG A 171 -23.05 -4.87 -4.28
CA ARG A 171 -24.13 -5.62 -3.62
C ARG A 171 -24.91 -4.77 -2.64
N ARG A 172 -24.23 -3.91 -1.87
CA ARG A 172 -24.90 -2.98 -0.94
C ARG A 172 -25.73 -1.95 -1.69
N ALA A 173 -25.20 -1.37 -2.75
CA ALA A 173 -25.92 -0.42 -3.61
C ALA A 173 -27.18 -1.06 -4.21
N ALA A 174 -27.09 -2.26 -4.78
CA ALA A 174 -28.19 -3.00 -5.34
C ALA A 174 -29.28 -3.32 -4.28
N SER A 175 -28.87 -3.69 -3.06
CA SER A 175 -29.82 -3.96 -1.97
C SER A 175 -30.59 -2.70 -1.52
N LEU A 176 -29.91 -1.56 -1.42
CA LEU A 176 -30.54 -0.29 -1.09
C LEU A 176 -31.54 0.16 -2.15
N THR A 177 -31.17 0.06 -3.43
CA THR A 177 -32.05 0.37 -4.56
C THR A 177 -33.30 -0.49 -4.53
N SER A 178 -33.18 -1.78 -4.27
CA SER A 178 -34.32 -2.71 -4.18
C SER A 178 -35.22 -2.40 -2.99
N GLN A 179 -34.69 -1.98 -1.86
CA GLN A 179 -35.50 -1.56 -0.68
C GLN A 179 -36.25 -0.27 -0.94
N VAL A 180 -35.64 0.72 -1.59
CA VAL A 180 -36.30 1.98 -1.96
C VAL A 180 -37.47 1.72 -2.92
N SER A 181 -37.24 0.89 -3.95
CA SER A 181 -38.29 0.54 -4.93
C SER A 181 -39.46 -0.18 -4.27
N ARG A 182 -39.24 -1.12 -3.35
CA ARG A 182 -40.34 -1.78 -2.61
C ARG A 182 -41.11 -0.82 -1.73
N ARG A 183 -40.43 0.14 -1.10
CA ARG A 183 -41.09 1.14 -0.23
C ARG A 183 -41.91 2.15 -1.03
N ALA A 184 -41.49 2.47 -2.26
CA ALA A 184 -42.23 3.32 -3.18
C ALA A 184 -43.51 2.64 -3.68
N LEU A 185 -43.44 1.35 -4.03
CA LEU A 185 -44.59 0.57 -4.50
C LEU A 185 -45.57 0.20 -3.39
N GLY A 186 -45.13 0.11 -2.12
CA GLY A 186 -45.99 -0.20 -0.98
C GLY A 186 -46.82 0.96 -0.45
N ARG A 187 -46.63 2.19 -0.94
CA ARG A 187 -47.50 3.35 -0.66
C ARG A 187 -48.58 3.48 -1.73
N GLY A 188 -49.47 2.49 -1.83
CA GLY A 188 -50.72 2.64 -2.58
C GLY A 188 -51.57 3.73 -1.96
N PRO A 189 -52.42 4.44 -2.75
CA PRO A 189 -53.25 5.49 -2.24
C PRO A 189 -54.24 4.90 -1.23
N SER A 190 -54.20 5.41 -0.01
CA SER A 190 -55.21 5.14 1.01
C SER A 190 -56.55 5.66 0.43
N SER A 191 -57.41 4.74 0.01
CA SER A 191 -58.79 5.03 -0.39
C SER A 191 -59.52 5.56 0.84
N ASN A 192 -59.72 6.86 0.88
CA ASN A 192 -60.58 7.52 1.83
C ASN A 192 -62.04 7.33 1.35
N ARG A 193 -62.81 6.55 2.09
CA ARG A 193 -64.28 6.56 2.04
C ARG A 193 -64.81 7.13 3.32
#